data_772e87cf69e0d7bc7a820c0a9baebcc3
#
_entry.id   772e87cf69e0d7bc7a820c0a9baebcc3
#
_cell.length_a   1.000
_cell.length_b   1.000
_cell.length_c   1.000
_cell.angle_alpha   90.00
_cell.angle_beta   90.00
_cell.angle_gamma   90.00
#
_symmetry.space_group_name_H-M   'P 1'
#
loop_
_entity.id
_entity.type
_entity.pdbx_description
1 polymer ?
#
loop_
_entity_poly.entity_id
_entity_poly.type
_entity_poly.pdbx_seq_one_letter_code
_entity_poly.pdbx_strand_id
1 'polypeptide(L)'
;IRYPDCYGIDMAKMGDFIAFDAAIALLKQTGRGNVIDEVYRKCKEQEHLPKEQIKNYVKEIYAPFTDEEISAKIAEMLTPEDINASVEIVYQTVENLHKACPENLGDWYFTGDYPTPGGNKVVNKAFINWVEGRNERAY
;
A
#
# COMPACT_ATOMS: atom_id res chain seq x y z
N ILE A 1 8.88 -6.30 10.41
CA ILE A 1 8.00 -7.18 9.64
C ILE A 1 7.07 -6.32 8.86
N ARG A 2 7.20 -6.38 7.54
CA ARG A 2 6.28 -5.65 6.72
C ARG A 2 6.21 -6.15 5.31
N TYR A 3 5.01 -6.30 4.84
CA TYR A 3 4.71 -6.37 3.43
C TYR A 3 4.62 -4.94 2.87
N PRO A 4 5.16 -4.64 1.68
CA PRO A 4 5.19 -3.26 1.19
C PRO A 4 3.84 -2.69 0.82
N ASP A 5 2.79 -3.47 0.78
CA ASP A 5 1.50 -2.95 0.47
C ASP A 5 0.89 -2.27 1.71
N CYS A 6 0.91 -1.00 1.73
CA CYS A 6 0.51 -0.24 2.88
C CYS A 6 -0.94 0.10 2.94
N TYR A 7 -1.42 0.08 4.13
CA TYR A 7 -2.80 0.35 4.43
C TYR A 7 -2.90 1.63 5.23
N GLY A 8 -3.63 2.58 4.74
CA GLY A 8 -3.88 3.82 5.41
C GLY A 8 -4.87 3.72 6.60
N ILE A 9 -4.93 2.57 7.28
CA ILE A 9 -5.93 2.36 8.33
C ILE A 9 -5.78 3.36 9.46
N ASP A 10 -4.56 3.59 9.90
CA ASP A 10 -4.26 4.46 11.04
C ASP A 10 -3.86 5.87 10.63
N MET A 11 -3.95 6.21 9.35
CA MET A 11 -3.38 7.45 8.84
C MET A 11 -4.42 8.42 8.35
N ALA A 12 -4.20 9.69 8.66
CA ALA A 12 -4.95 10.77 8.09
C ALA A 12 -4.62 10.95 6.59
N LYS A 13 -3.38 10.62 6.20
CA LYS A 13 -2.89 10.72 4.82
C LYS A 13 -2.27 9.42 4.37
N MET A 14 -2.67 8.91 3.24
CA MET A 14 -2.05 7.72 2.64
C MET A 14 -0.61 7.99 2.22
N GLY A 15 -0.30 9.16 1.67
CA GLY A 15 1.03 9.56 1.24
C GLY A 15 2.08 9.72 2.35
N ASP A 16 1.73 9.47 3.61
CA ASP A 16 2.71 9.40 4.70
C ASP A 16 3.35 8.00 4.82
N PHE A 17 2.92 7.02 4.00
CA PHE A 17 3.53 5.70 3.93
C PHE A 17 4.59 5.64 2.83
N ILE A 18 5.83 5.39 3.22
CA ILE A 18 6.94 5.34 2.27
C ILE A 18 6.80 4.24 1.22
N ALA A 19 6.21 3.09 1.56
CA ALA A 19 6.00 2.03 0.58
C ALA A 19 4.94 2.41 -0.45
N PHE A 20 3.92 3.18 -0.05
CA PHE A 20 2.95 3.74 -0.99
C PHE A 20 3.62 4.75 -1.92
N ASP A 21 4.39 5.68 -1.36
CA ASP A 21 5.13 6.67 -2.16
C ASP A 21 6.11 6.03 -3.14
N ALA A 22 6.79 4.96 -2.71
CA ALA A 22 7.67 4.17 -3.57
C ALA A 22 6.90 3.52 -4.73
N ALA A 23 5.75 2.90 -4.46
CA ALA A 23 4.92 2.30 -5.51
C ALA A 23 4.40 3.36 -6.50
N ILE A 24 3.95 4.52 -6.02
CA ILE A 24 3.54 5.66 -6.86
C ILE A 24 4.71 6.17 -7.71
N ALA A 25 5.89 6.29 -7.13
CA ALA A 25 7.09 6.72 -7.87
C ALA A 25 7.45 5.71 -8.97
N LEU A 26 7.42 4.42 -8.67
CA LEU A 26 7.65 3.35 -9.65
C LEU A 26 6.62 3.35 -10.78
N LEU A 27 5.33 3.54 -10.48
CA LEU A 27 4.30 3.66 -11.51
C LEU A 27 4.59 4.81 -12.48
N LYS A 28 4.98 5.97 -11.95
CA LYS A 28 5.34 7.14 -12.76
C LYS A 28 6.60 6.89 -13.60
N GLN A 29 7.65 6.33 -13.00
CA GLN A 29 8.92 6.03 -13.68
C GLN A 29 8.78 4.99 -14.80
N THR A 30 7.90 4.01 -14.62
CA THR A 30 7.67 2.94 -15.61
C THR A 30 6.59 3.29 -16.64
N GLY A 31 6.09 4.53 -16.65
CA GLY A 31 5.05 4.96 -17.59
C GLY A 31 3.66 4.36 -17.31
N ARG A 32 3.44 3.82 -16.12
CA ARG A 32 2.18 3.18 -15.69
C ARG A 32 1.31 4.08 -14.82
N GLY A 33 1.48 5.39 -14.93
CA GLY A 33 0.72 6.37 -14.13
C GLY A 33 -0.80 6.26 -14.30
N ASN A 34 -1.27 5.75 -15.43
CA ASN A 34 -2.70 5.49 -15.68
C ASN A 34 -3.33 4.53 -14.67
N VAL A 35 -2.55 3.65 -14.03
CA VAL A 35 -3.04 2.75 -12.97
C VAL A 35 -3.63 3.53 -11.80
N ILE A 36 -3.05 4.69 -11.47
CA ILE A 36 -3.54 5.56 -10.39
C ILE A 36 -4.97 6.02 -10.69
N ASP A 37 -5.21 6.50 -11.91
CA ASP A 37 -6.52 6.98 -12.34
C ASP A 37 -7.54 5.84 -12.43
N GLU A 38 -7.12 4.66 -12.89
CA GLU A 38 -7.99 3.48 -12.95
C GLU A 38 -8.43 3.02 -11.56
N VAL A 39 -7.48 2.94 -10.61
CA VAL A 39 -7.78 2.57 -9.22
C VAL A 39 -8.67 3.62 -8.58
N TYR A 40 -8.39 4.90 -8.80
CA TYR A 40 -9.25 5.97 -8.31
C TYR A 40 -10.69 5.83 -8.80
N ARG A 41 -10.89 5.63 -10.10
CA ARG A 41 -12.22 5.42 -10.69
C ARG A 41 -12.92 4.21 -10.05
N LYS A 42 -12.24 3.05 -9.95
CA LYS A 42 -12.79 1.85 -9.32
C LYS A 42 -13.19 2.08 -7.85
N CYS A 43 -12.36 2.80 -7.09
CA CYS A 43 -12.67 3.14 -5.70
C CYS A 43 -13.88 4.08 -5.61
N LYS A 44 -13.99 5.07 -6.50
CA LYS A 44 -15.14 6.00 -6.55
C LYS A 44 -16.44 5.29 -6.93
N GLU A 45 -16.41 4.38 -7.89
CA GLU A 45 -17.60 3.63 -8.32
C GLU A 45 -18.22 2.82 -7.18
N GLN A 46 -17.42 2.33 -6.24
CA GLN A 46 -17.95 1.57 -5.09
C GLN A 46 -18.07 2.38 -3.78
N GLU A 47 -17.81 3.68 -3.80
CA GLU A 47 -17.86 4.51 -2.58
C GLU A 47 -19.23 4.44 -1.87
N HIS A 48 -20.29 4.25 -2.63
CA HIS A 48 -21.67 4.20 -2.13
C HIS A 48 -22.26 2.78 -2.01
N LEU A 49 -21.46 1.75 -2.33
CA LEU A 49 -21.92 0.37 -2.20
C LEU A 49 -22.00 -0.06 -0.73
N PRO A 50 -22.85 -1.04 -0.41
CA PRO A 50 -22.78 -1.74 0.86
C PRO A 50 -21.37 -2.25 1.12
N LYS A 51 -20.87 -2.12 2.34
CA LYS A 51 -19.47 -2.45 2.70
C LYS A 51 -19.09 -3.89 2.33
N GLU A 52 -20.04 -4.81 2.35
CA GLU A 52 -19.87 -6.23 2.00
C GLU A 52 -19.52 -6.45 0.51
N GLN A 53 -19.79 -5.46 -0.34
CA GLN A 53 -19.52 -5.50 -1.78
C GLN A 53 -18.24 -4.75 -2.16
N ILE A 54 -17.62 -4.03 -1.21
CA ILE A 54 -16.44 -3.22 -1.45
C ILE A 54 -15.20 -4.12 -1.52
N LYS A 55 -14.41 -3.98 -2.61
CA LYS A 55 -13.14 -4.66 -2.83
C LYS A 55 -11.98 -3.69 -2.59
N ASN A 56 -10.86 -4.21 -2.10
CA ASN A 56 -9.62 -3.45 -1.97
C ASN A 56 -8.94 -3.30 -3.34
N TYR A 57 -9.24 -2.23 -4.06
CA TYR A 57 -8.59 -1.93 -5.34
C TYR A 57 -7.21 -1.26 -5.18
N VAL A 58 -6.89 -0.75 -4.00
CA VAL A 58 -5.57 -0.13 -3.75
C VAL A 58 -4.43 -1.15 -3.91
N LYS A 59 -4.70 -2.44 -3.75
CA LYS A 59 -3.72 -3.51 -4.06
C LYS A 59 -3.18 -3.43 -5.49
N GLU A 60 -3.95 -2.92 -6.44
CA GLU A 60 -3.54 -2.78 -7.84
C GLU A 60 -2.41 -1.75 -8.03
N ILE A 61 -2.21 -0.82 -7.09
CA ILE A 61 -1.08 0.13 -7.09
C ILE A 61 0.25 -0.61 -6.93
N TYR A 62 0.27 -1.69 -6.16
CA TYR A 62 1.47 -2.47 -5.85
C TYR A 62 1.66 -3.67 -6.79
N ALA A 63 0.58 -4.20 -7.34
CA ALA A 63 0.56 -5.42 -8.14
C ALA A 63 1.56 -5.46 -9.33
N PRO A 64 1.93 -4.33 -9.99
CA PRO A 64 2.91 -4.35 -11.05
C PRO A 64 4.35 -4.59 -10.61
N PHE A 65 4.65 -4.59 -9.32
CA PHE A 65 6.01 -4.61 -8.77
C PHE A 65 6.20 -5.76 -7.79
N THR A 66 7.44 -6.25 -7.72
CA THR A 66 7.85 -7.21 -6.68
C THR A 66 8.15 -6.49 -5.36
N ASP A 67 8.22 -7.26 -4.28
CA ASP A 67 8.60 -6.75 -2.96
C ASP A 67 10.00 -6.16 -2.98
N GLU A 68 10.91 -6.77 -3.75
CA GLU A 68 12.29 -6.32 -3.92
C GLU A 68 12.36 -4.99 -4.66
N GLU A 69 11.57 -4.80 -5.71
CA GLU A 69 11.51 -3.53 -6.45
C GLU A 69 11.03 -2.38 -5.56
N ILE A 70 9.98 -2.62 -4.76
CA ILE A 70 9.46 -1.63 -3.83
C ILE A 70 10.48 -1.35 -2.72
N SER A 71 11.12 -2.38 -2.16
CA SER A 71 12.14 -2.23 -1.12
C SER A 71 13.37 -1.46 -1.62
N ALA A 72 13.82 -1.75 -2.85
CA ALA A 72 14.91 -1.01 -3.49
C ALA A 72 14.55 0.47 -3.71
N LYS A 73 13.31 0.74 -4.12
CA LYS A 73 12.83 2.13 -4.28
C LYS A 73 12.74 2.87 -2.96
N ILE A 74 12.31 2.21 -1.88
CA ILE A 74 12.34 2.78 -0.52
C ILE A 74 13.78 3.11 -0.12
N ALA A 75 14.72 2.19 -0.35
CA ALA A 75 16.14 2.42 -0.06
C ALA A 75 16.68 3.64 -0.82
N GLU A 76 16.36 3.77 -2.12
CA GLU A 76 16.72 4.94 -2.94
C GLU A 76 16.16 6.23 -2.34
N MET A 77 14.88 6.25 -1.98
CA MET A 77 14.19 7.43 -1.44
C MET A 77 14.70 7.85 -0.06
N LEU A 78 15.21 6.89 0.73
CA LEU A 78 15.75 7.15 2.07
C LEU A 78 17.24 7.45 2.08
N THR A 79 17.94 7.27 0.96
CA THR A 79 19.38 7.51 0.87
C THR A 79 19.64 8.98 0.56
N PRO A 80 20.26 9.75 1.47
CA PRO A 80 20.65 11.13 1.20
C PRO A 80 21.70 11.21 0.08
N GLU A 81 21.66 12.29 -0.70
CA GLU A 81 22.56 12.48 -1.85
C GLU A 81 24.05 12.58 -1.48
N ASP A 82 24.35 12.98 -0.24
CA ASP A 82 25.71 13.20 0.27
C ASP A 82 26.30 12.01 1.05
N ILE A 83 25.61 10.87 1.07
CA ILE A 83 26.05 9.69 1.78
C ILE A 83 26.84 8.73 0.85
N ASN A 84 28.01 8.25 1.34
CA ASN A 84 28.82 7.25 0.66
C ASN A 84 28.55 5.81 1.14
N ALA A 85 27.45 5.58 1.84
CA ALA A 85 27.04 4.26 2.31
C ALA A 85 25.92 3.70 1.45
N SER A 86 25.91 2.39 1.22
CA SER A 86 24.76 1.70 0.62
C SER A 86 23.67 1.49 1.67
N VAL A 87 22.42 1.77 1.28
CA VAL A 87 21.24 1.49 2.11
C VAL A 87 20.47 0.33 1.48
N GLU A 88 20.14 -0.66 2.27
CA GLU A 88 19.31 -1.79 1.88
C GLU A 88 18.14 -1.94 2.85
N ILE A 89 16.96 -2.18 2.32
CA ILE A 89 15.75 -2.43 3.11
C ILE A 89 15.42 -3.92 3.01
N VAL A 90 15.43 -4.60 4.14
CA VAL A 90 15.10 -6.02 4.24
C VAL A 90 13.83 -6.18 5.07
N TYR A 91 12.76 -6.66 4.44
CA TYR A 91 11.52 -7.00 5.13
C TYR A 91 11.45 -8.49 5.46
N GLN A 92 10.84 -8.79 6.59
CA GLN A 92 10.45 -10.16 6.91
C GLN A 92 9.37 -10.63 5.93
N THR A 93 9.56 -11.81 5.34
CA THR A 93 8.52 -12.39 4.47
C THR A 93 7.37 -12.96 5.29
N VAL A 94 6.17 -13.00 4.72
CA VAL A 94 5.00 -13.64 5.34
C VAL A 94 5.26 -15.14 5.58
N GLU A 95 5.93 -15.82 4.65
CA GLU A 95 6.33 -17.22 4.80
C GLU A 95 7.21 -17.46 6.04
N ASN A 96 8.23 -16.61 6.24
CA ASN A 96 9.09 -16.74 7.41
C ASN A 96 8.38 -16.34 8.70
N LEU A 97 7.41 -15.40 8.63
CA LEU A 97 6.55 -15.08 9.76
C LEU A 97 5.72 -16.30 10.19
N HIS A 98 5.10 -17.00 9.24
CA HIS A 98 4.34 -18.22 9.52
C HIS A 98 5.21 -19.36 10.06
N LYS A 99 6.48 -19.49 9.61
CA LYS A 99 7.43 -20.45 10.17
C LYS A 99 7.80 -20.11 11.63
N ALA A 100 7.94 -18.83 11.94
CA ALA A 100 8.27 -18.37 13.30
C ALA A 100 7.09 -18.45 14.27
N CYS A 101 5.86 -18.26 13.77
CA CYS A 101 4.63 -18.25 14.55
C CYS A 101 3.59 -19.20 13.93
N PRO A 102 3.81 -20.52 13.94
CA PRO A 102 3.02 -21.48 13.17
C PRO A 102 1.56 -21.59 13.65
N GLU A 103 1.28 -21.20 14.89
CA GLU A 103 -0.07 -21.21 15.45
C GLU A 103 -0.86 -19.91 15.20
N ASN A 104 -0.22 -18.89 14.60
CA ASN A 104 -0.79 -17.56 14.37
C ASN A 104 -0.65 -17.19 12.90
N LEU A 105 -1.46 -17.79 12.04
CA LEU A 105 -1.39 -17.65 10.58
C LEU A 105 -2.14 -16.40 10.04
N GLY A 106 -2.60 -15.51 10.91
CA GLY A 106 -3.24 -14.26 10.51
C GLY A 106 -2.23 -13.31 9.86
N ASP A 107 -2.40 -13.02 8.59
CA ASP A 107 -1.48 -12.20 7.78
C ASP A 107 -2.15 -11.02 7.09
N TRP A 108 -3.45 -10.80 7.32
CA TRP A 108 -4.25 -9.78 6.65
C TRP A 108 -3.65 -8.36 6.72
N TYR A 109 -2.96 -8.06 7.81
CA TYR A 109 -2.30 -6.77 8.00
C TYR A 109 -1.15 -6.55 7.01
N PHE A 110 -0.53 -7.62 6.55
CA PHE A 110 0.61 -7.58 5.62
C PHE A 110 0.19 -7.79 4.17
N THR A 111 -0.90 -8.51 3.93
CA THR A 111 -1.38 -8.88 2.60
C THR A 111 -2.50 -7.98 2.08
N GLY A 112 -3.16 -7.21 2.96
CA GLY A 112 -4.35 -6.43 2.60
C GLY A 112 -5.62 -7.24 2.38
N ASP A 113 -5.59 -8.52 2.74
CA ASP A 113 -6.75 -9.39 2.67
C ASP A 113 -7.59 -9.28 3.95
N TYR A 114 -8.25 -8.13 4.10
CA TYR A 114 -8.98 -7.80 5.32
C TYR A 114 -10.08 -8.81 5.63
N PRO A 115 -10.15 -9.30 6.88
CA PRO A 115 -11.17 -10.26 7.30
C PRO A 115 -12.56 -9.63 7.41
N THR A 116 -12.65 -8.30 7.37
CA THR A 116 -13.90 -7.56 7.44
C THR A 116 -14.04 -6.56 6.29
N PRO A 117 -15.26 -6.36 5.80
CA PRO A 117 -15.50 -5.39 4.71
C PRO A 117 -15.11 -3.95 5.05
N GLY A 118 -15.11 -3.60 6.35
CA GLY A 118 -14.74 -2.27 6.83
C GLY A 118 -13.32 -1.87 6.46
N GLY A 119 -12.37 -2.82 6.48
CA GLY A 119 -10.99 -2.58 6.08
C GLY A 119 -10.86 -2.12 4.63
N ASN A 120 -11.53 -2.80 3.71
CA ASN A 120 -11.56 -2.43 2.29
C ASN A 120 -12.10 -1.01 2.08
N LYS A 121 -13.19 -0.67 2.80
CA LYS A 121 -13.79 0.67 2.72
C LYS A 121 -12.82 1.75 3.17
N VAL A 122 -12.14 1.54 4.30
CA VAL A 122 -11.19 2.51 4.88
C VAL A 122 -10.02 2.74 3.93
N VAL A 123 -9.42 1.67 3.38
CA VAL A 123 -8.28 1.79 2.46
C VAL A 123 -8.66 2.53 1.18
N ASN A 124 -9.79 2.17 0.55
CA ASN A 124 -10.26 2.87 -0.64
C ASN A 124 -10.55 4.36 -0.36
N LYS A 125 -11.15 4.66 0.80
CA LYS A 125 -11.42 6.05 1.19
C LYS A 125 -10.15 6.84 1.43
N ALA A 126 -9.15 6.24 2.09
CA ALA A 126 -7.84 6.87 2.28
C ALA A 126 -7.17 7.19 0.93
N PHE A 127 -7.23 6.27 -0.03
CA PHE A 127 -6.71 6.48 -1.38
C PHE A 127 -7.46 7.58 -2.13
N ILE A 128 -8.79 7.59 -2.08
CA ILE A 128 -9.61 8.68 -2.67
C ILE A 128 -9.18 10.03 -2.06
N ASN A 129 -9.08 10.12 -0.73
CA ASN A 129 -8.68 11.34 -0.04
C ASN A 129 -7.28 11.81 -0.50
N TRP A 130 -6.34 10.87 -0.68
CA TRP A 130 -5.01 11.19 -1.18
C TRP A 130 -5.05 11.78 -2.60
N VAL A 131 -5.78 11.14 -3.53
CA VAL A 131 -5.91 11.63 -4.92
C VAL A 131 -6.57 13.00 -4.97
N GLU A 132 -7.59 13.22 -4.15
CA GLU A 132 -8.34 14.49 -4.08
C GLU A 132 -7.64 15.56 -3.22
N GLY A 133 -6.47 15.27 -2.64
CA GLY A 133 -5.73 16.20 -1.79
C GLY A 133 -6.42 16.52 -0.46
N ARG A 134 -7.32 15.66 -0.01
CA ARG A 134 -8.04 15.83 1.26
C ARG A 134 -7.24 15.26 2.43
N ASN A 135 -7.12 16.05 3.49
CA ASN A 135 -6.46 15.64 4.73
C ASN A 135 -7.52 15.27 5.77
N GLU A 136 -8.27 14.21 5.50
CA GLU A 136 -9.36 13.72 6.34
C GLU A 136 -9.12 12.26 6.71
N ARG A 137 -9.60 11.86 7.90
CA ARG A 137 -9.61 10.45 8.28
C ARG A 137 -10.55 9.66 7.39
N ALA A 138 -10.18 8.42 7.09
CA ALA A 138 -10.97 7.53 6.23
C ALA A 138 -12.10 6.78 6.98
N TYR A 139 -12.22 6.98 8.29
CA TYR A 139 -13.20 6.33 9.17
C TYR A 139 -13.86 7.33 10.11
#